data_69cb39d0116a5a2b4a2c5c74fe6c8997
#
_entry.id   69cb39d0116a5a2b4a2c5c74fe6c8997
#
_cell.length_a   1.000
_cell.length_b   1.000
_cell.length_c   1.000
_cell.angle_alpha   90.00
_cell.angle_beta   90.00
_cell.angle_gamma   90.00
#
_symmetry.space_group_name_H-M   'P 1'
#
loop_
_entity.id
_entity.type
_entity.pdbx_description
1 polymer ?
#
loop_
_entity_poly.entity_id
_entity_poly.type
_entity_poly.pdbx_seq_one_letter_code
_entity_poly.pdbx_strand_id
1 'polypeptide(L)'
;MTADVRRAVLQRLGVGGASRFGRPYLVGPLSQEVGCAETEVWEALWGLVGDGLVYLDTAGQGSGSDNWQWYLSAVGKRVAMGGTWEPRDPDGYLNRIHREIPDLDELVELYLTEALQSFSGRCYLATSVMLGVAAERAFLVMAQSYAASRMAGAEAMAKELSKPRSNYFALWTEFRKRIEPIRQRLPDGLADALTLDAIADLIRLTRNEVGHPTGRQIDEDTARVHLTIAPMYLRKMHQLAAHFAQMPAEVGG
;
A
#
# COMPACT_ATOMS: atom_id res chain seq x y z
N MET A 1 18.21 -3.52 -0.98
CA MET A 1 19.37 -3.14 -0.15
C MET A 1 18.93 -2.49 1.16
N THR A 2 18.21 -1.38 1.17
CA THR A 2 17.76 -0.71 2.42
C THR A 2 16.83 -1.57 3.30
N ALA A 3 15.91 -2.32 2.73
CA ALA A 3 15.00 -3.21 3.46
C ALA A 3 15.73 -4.35 4.20
N ASP A 4 16.79 -4.88 3.59
CA ASP A 4 17.58 -5.95 4.19
C ASP A 4 18.39 -5.46 5.39
N VAL A 5 18.97 -4.24 5.30
CA VAL A 5 19.69 -3.62 6.41
C VAL A 5 18.76 -3.33 7.60
N ARG A 6 17.58 -2.79 7.34
CA ARG A 6 16.57 -2.54 8.40
C ARG A 6 16.14 -3.81 9.10
N ARG A 7 15.88 -4.87 8.34
CA ARG A 7 15.54 -6.19 8.90
C ARG A 7 16.67 -6.76 9.75
N ALA A 8 17.91 -6.67 9.28
CA ALA A 8 19.09 -7.13 10.00
C ALA A 8 19.26 -6.36 11.33
N VAL A 9 19.05 -5.04 11.34
CA VAL A 9 19.04 -4.23 12.57
C VAL A 9 17.99 -4.73 13.57
N LEU A 10 16.74 -4.92 13.12
CA LEU A 10 15.67 -5.40 13.97
C LEU A 10 15.95 -6.79 14.55
N GLN A 11 16.46 -7.70 13.74
CA GLN A 11 16.84 -9.05 14.17
C GLN A 11 17.97 -8.99 15.20
N ARG A 12 19.02 -8.20 14.95
CA ARG A 12 20.16 -8.03 15.86
C ARG A 12 19.73 -7.46 17.21
N LEU A 13 18.82 -6.48 17.23
CA LEU A 13 18.27 -5.93 18.46
C LEU A 13 17.28 -6.89 19.14
N GLY A 14 16.65 -7.78 18.38
CA GLY A 14 15.71 -8.79 18.90
C GLY A 14 16.39 -9.95 19.63
N VAL A 15 17.62 -10.29 19.26
CA VAL A 15 18.34 -11.41 19.87
C VAL A 15 18.76 -11.07 21.30
N GLY A 16 18.20 -11.81 22.26
CA GLY A 16 18.58 -11.72 23.67
C GLY A 16 17.93 -10.58 24.47
N GLY A 17 17.00 -9.81 23.90
CA GLY A 17 16.25 -8.78 24.60
C GLY A 17 17.09 -7.66 25.24
N ALA A 18 18.38 -7.63 24.94
CA ALA A 18 19.33 -6.68 25.52
C ALA A 18 19.54 -5.48 24.62
N SER A 19 19.87 -4.35 25.25
CA SER A 19 20.36 -3.18 24.53
C SER A 19 21.63 -3.50 23.77
N ARG A 20 21.86 -2.78 22.70
CA ARG A 20 23.13 -2.81 21.98
C ARG A 20 23.74 -1.43 21.99
N PHE A 21 25.00 -1.38 22.34
CA PHE A 21 25.78 -0.16 22.23
C PHE A 21 26.07 0.16 20.76
N GLY A 22 26.27 1.44 20.48
CA GLY A 22 26.43 1.98 19.14
C GLY A 22 27.47 1.32 18.23
N ARG A 23 28.41 2.09 17.70
CA ARG A 23 29.31 1.66 16.64
C ARG A 23 30.06 0.34 16.92
N PRO A 24 30.71 0.12 18.09
CA PRO A 24 31.56 -1.06 18.26
C PRO A 24 30.79 -2.38 18.40
N TYR A 25 29.52 -2.35 18.83
CA TYR A 25 28.75 -3.57 19.14
C TYR A 25 27.55 -3.81 18.24
N LEU A 26 27.12 -2.80 17.51
CA LEU A 26 25.97 -2.90 16.62
C LEU A 26 26.35 -2.54 15.18
N VAL A 27 26.77 -1.30 14.94
CA VAL A 27 26.90 -0.78 13.57
C VAL A 27 28.05 -1.43 12.81
N GLY A 28 29.25 -1.47 13.39
CA GLY A 28 30.41 -2.06 12.73
C GLY A 28 30.24 -3.56 12.44
N PRO A 29 29.87 -4.39 13.43
CA PRO A 29 29.61 -5.81 13.19
C PRO A 29 28.50 -6.06 12.17
N LEU A 30 27.41 -5.28 12.21
CA LEU A 30 26.29 -5.46 11.30
C LEU A 30 26.63 -5.04 9.86
N SER A 31 27.39 -3.94 9.69
CA SER A 31 27.90 -3.50 8.39
C SER A 31 28.74 -4.59 7.72
N GLN A 32 29.59 -5.27 8.48
CA GLN A 32 30.41 -6.39 7.97
C GLN A 32 29.56 -7.62 7.62
N GLU A 33 28.58 -7.96 8.46
CA GLU A 33 27.70 -9.13 8.26
C GLU A 33 26.79 -8.97 7.02
N VAL A 34 26.26 -7.77 6.83
CA VAL A 34 25.35 -7.45 5.71
C VAL A 34 26.10 -7.06 4.44
N GLY A 35 27.37 -6.68 4.55
CA GLY A 35 28.21 -6.23 3.43
C GLY A 35 27.80 -4.83 2.93
N CYS A 36 27.46 -3.93 3.84
CA CYS A 36 27.03 -2.55 3.53
C CYS A 36 27.94 -1.53 4.27
N ALA A 37 27.81 -0.25 3.92
CA ALA A 37 28.52 0.81 4.64
C ALA A 37 27.94 1.04 6.05
N GLU A 38 28.76 1.44 7.02
CA GLU A 38 28.28 1.81 8.38
C GLU A 38 27.24 2.94 8.32
N THR A 39 27.34 3.85 7.37
CA THR A 39 26.35 4.92 7.14
C THR A 39 24.96 4.39 6.84
N GLU A 40 24.85 3.32 6.05
CA GLU A 40 23.56 2.70 5.73
C GLU A 40 22.93 2.04 6.98
N VAL A 41 23.75 1.49 7.86
CA VAL A 41 23.26 0.95 9.14
C VAL A 41 22.76 2.07 10.05
N TRP A 42 23.48 3.20 10.11
CA TRP A 42 23.03 4.38 10.85
C TRP A 42 21.72 4.96 10.32
N GLU A 43 21.60 5.09 9.00
CA GLU A 43 20.36 5.54 8.35
C GLU A 43 19.19 4.60 8.69
N ALA A 44 19.43 3.29 8.63
CA ALA A 44 18.43 2.29 8.99
C ALA A 44 18.01 2.41 10.47
N LEU A 45 18.96 2.58 11.40
CA LEU A 45 18.69 2.78 12.82
C LEU A 45 17.82 4.02 13.08
N TRP A 46 18.22 5.17 12.53
CA TRP A 46 17.45 6.41 12.70
C TRP A 46 16.09 6.34 12.00
N GLY A 47 16.00 5.69 10.84
CA GLY A 47 14.74 5.40 10.18
C GLY A 47 13.81 4.58 11.08
N LEU A 48 14.33 3.51 11.72
CA LEU A 48 13.57 2.67 12.64
C LEU A 48 13.12 3.41 13.91
N VAL A 49 13.90 4.42 14.34
CA VAL A 49 13.47 5.33 15.44
C VAL A 49 12.33 6.21 14.97
N GLY A 50 12.45 6.83 13.78
CA GLY A 50 11.38 7.62 13.18
C GLY A 50 10.08 6.84 13.03
N ASP A 51 10.19 5.57 12.75
CA ASP A 51 9.08 4.63 12.62
C ASP A 51 8.52 4.09 13.95
N GLY A 52 9.18 4.41 15.07
CA GLY A 52 8.76 3.97 16.40
C GLY A 52 9.04 2.50 16.73
N LEU A 53 9.89 1.83 15.94
CA LEU A 53 10.29 0.42 16.18
C LEU A 53 11.46 0.31 17.14
N VAL A 54 12.35 1.28 17.09
CA VAL A 54 13.55 1.38 17.92
C VAL A 54 13.46 2.66 18.72
N TYR A 55 13.97 2.65 19.92
CA TYR A 55 14.20 3.86 20.71
C TYR A 55 15.61 3.87 21.29
N LEU A 56 16.09 5.07 21.54
CA LEU A 56 17.37 5.31 22.15
C LEU A 56 17.16 5.59 23.62
N ASP A 57 17.78 4.77 24.48
CA ASP A 57 17.82 5.05 25.92
C ASP A 57 19.12 5.80 26.24
N THR A 58 18.97 7.01 26.72
CA THR A 58 20.07 7.87 27.14
C THR A 58 20.33 7.85 28.66
N ALA A 59 19.53 7.08 29.40
CA ALA A 59 19.71 6.98 30.85
C ALA A 59 21.06 6.34 31.22
N GLY A 60 21.77 6.98 32.13
CA GLY A 60 23.06 6.49 32.59
C GLY A 60 24.24 6.70 31.65
N GLN A 61 24.06 7.50 30.60
CA GLN A 61 25.11 7.74 29.61
C GLN A 61 26.09 8.83 30.03
N GLY A 62 27.38 8.53 29.83
CA GLY A 62 28.42 9.54 29.81
C GLY A 62 28.38 10.40 28.52
N SER A 63 29.37 11.27 28.35
CA SER A 63 29.41 12.27 27.27
C SER A 63 29.65 11.73 25.85
N GLY A 64 29.77 10.43 25.63
CA GLY A 64 30.06 9.82 24.32
C GLY A 64 28.86 9.09 23.72
N SER A 65 28.63 9.29 22.42
CA SER A 65 27.57 8.60 21.66
C SER A 65 27.79 7.08 21.54
N ASP A 66 29.02 6.61 21.76
CA ASP A 66 29.35 5.18 21.71
C ASP A 66 28.67 4.36 22.81
N ASN A 67 28.25 5.01 23.90
CA ASN A 67 27.51 4.40 25.00
C ASN A 67 25.98 4.42 24.79
N TRP A 68 25.48 4.90 23.68
CA TRP A 68 24.07 4.94 23.41
C TRP A 68 23.50 3.54 23.27
N GLN A 69 22.42 3.28 24.00
CA GLN A 69 21.77 1.98 24.04
C GLN A 69 20.50 1.99 23.22
N TRP A 70 20.45 1.10 22.26
CA TRP A 70 19.35 0.96 21.31
C TRP A 70 18.45 -0.21 21.73
N TYR A 71 17.17 0.05 21.83
CA TYR A 71 16.16 -0.94 22.23
C TYR A 71 15.05 -1.04 21.21
N LEU A 72 14.46 -2.24 21.10
CA LEU A 72 13.20 -2.40 20.40
C LEU A 72 12.04 -1.87 21.26
N SER A 73 11.15 -1.09 20.66
CA SER A 73 9.85 -0.77 21.23
C SER A 73 8.98 -2.04 21.34
N ALA A 74 7.82 -1.95 21.99
CA ALA A 74 6.87 -3.07 22.03
C ALA A 74 6.43 -3.50 20.62
N VAL A 75 6.28 -2.53 19.70
CA VAL A 75 5.98 -2.80 18.28
C VAL A 75 7.18 -3.44 17.62
N GLY A 76 8.40 -2.87 17.80
CA GLY A 76 9.62 -3.40 17.22
C GLY A 76 9.89 -4.85 17.63
N LYS A 77 9.60 -5.22 18.88
CA LYS A 77 9.71 -6.62 19.35
C LYS A 77 8.79 -7.55 18.57
N ARG A 78 7.53 -7.14 18.34
CA ARG A 78 6.58 -7.95 17.54
C ARG A 78 7.06 -8.12 16.10
N VAL A 79 7.55 -7.04 15.49
CA VAL A 79 8.06 -7.06 14.11
C VAL A 79 9.32 -7.92 13.99
N ALA A 80 10.25 -7.79 14.92
CA ALA A 80 11.46 -8.61 14.96
C ALA A 80 11.17 -10.13 15.10
N MET A 81 10.04 -10.49 15.71
CA MET A 81 9.54 -11.87 15.81
C MET A 81 8.69 -12.31 14.60
N GLY A 82 8.71 -11.56 13.50
CA GLY A 82 7.97 -11.89 12.28
C GLY A 82 6.52 -11.35 12.25
N GLY A 83 6.11 -10.54 13.20
CA GLY A 83 4.83 -9.84 13.16
C GLY A 83 4.80 -8.78 12.06
N THR A 84 3.62 -8.55 11.50
CA THR A 84 3.41 -7.49 10.51
C THR A 84 3.42 -6.12 11.18
N TRP A 85 4.01 -5.16 10.49
CA TRP A 85 4.01 -3.76 10.93
C TRP A 85 3.31 -2.84 9.94
N GLU A 86 2.67 -3.43 8.98
CA GLU A 86 1.86 -2.70 8.01
C GLU A 86 0.84 -1.76 8.70
N PRO A 87 0.59 -0.60 8.12
CA PRO A 87 1.11 -0.07 6.86
C PRO A 87 2.39 0.78 6.99
N ARG A 88 3.06 0.81 8.14
CA ARG A 88 4.30 1.56 8.35
C ARG A 88 5.57 0.85 7.84
N ASP A 89 5.40 -0.32 7.22
CA ASP A 89 6.41 -1.04 6.45
C ASP A 89 6.02 -0.98 4.96
N PRO A 90 6.37 0.08 4.23
CA PRO A 90 6.02 0.21 2.83
C PRO A 90 6.51 -0.96 1.98
N ASP A 91 7.75 -1.41 2.21
CA ASP A 91 8.35 -2.51 1.46
C ASP A 91 7.62 -3.83 1.73
N GLY A 92 7.32 -4.14 2.99
CA GLY A 92 6.55 -5.32 3.37
C GLY A 92 5.14 -5.31 2.79
N TYR A 93 4.50 -4.15 2.82
CA TYR A 93 3.17 -3.95 2.25
C TYR A 93 3.18 -4.17 0.72
N LEU A 94 4.10 -3.53 -0.01
CA LEU A 94 4.24 -3.68 -1.46
C LEU A 94 4.62 -5.11 -1.85
N ASN A 95 5.56 -5.74 -1.14
CA ASN A 95 5.92 -7.14 -1.36
C ASN A 95 4.73 -8.10 -1.19
N ARG A 96 3.81 -7.81 -0.27
CA ARG A 96 2.57 -8.57 -0.14
C ARG A 96 1.65 -8.35 -1.34
N ILE A 97 1.47 -7.09 -1.77
CA ILE A 97 0.67 -6.76 -2.95
C ILE A 97 1.22 -7.47 -4.18
N HIS A 98 2.52 -7.42 -4.45
CA HIS A 98 3.14 -8.08 -5.61
C HIS A 98 2.98 -9.61 -5.60
N ARG A 99 2.95 -10.24 -4.42
CA ARG A 99 2.64 -11.68 -4.34
C ARG A 99 1.20 -12.01 -4.73
N GLU A 100 0.26 -11.11 -4.45
CA GLU A 100 -1.15 -11.28 -4.76
C GLU A 100 -1.51 -10.78 -6.16
N ILE A 101 -0.77 -9.79 -6.67
CA ILE A 101 -0.96 -9.12 -7.97
C ILE A 101 0.43 -8.96 -8.63
N PRO A 102 0.98 -10.02 -9.26
CA PRO A 102 2.32 -9.96 -9.86
C PRO A 102 2.46 -8.89 -10.96
N ASP A 103 1.39 -8.65 -11.72
CA ASP A 103 1.34 -7.71 -12.84
C ASP A 103 0.61 -6.42 -12.43
N LEU A 104 0.93 -5.89 -11.25
CA LEU A 104 0.35 -4.63 -10.78
C LEU A 104 0.68 -3.51 -11.75
N ASP A 105 -0.33 -2.71 -12.13
CA ASP A 105 -0.14 -1.54 -13.00
C ASP A 105 0.83 -0.54 -12.33
N GLU A 106 1.83 -0.08 -13.08
CA GLU A 106 2.92 0.78 -12.60
C GLU A 106 2.42 2.09 -11.96
N LEU A 107 1.31 2.65 -12.47
CA LEU A 107 0.73 3.86 -11.88
C LEU A 107 -0.02 3.55 -10.58
N VAL A 108 -0.65 2.39 -10.47
CA VAL A 108 -1.24 1.94 -9.19
C VAL A 108 -0.15 1.79 -8.15
N GLU A 109 0.97 1.17 -8.50
CA GLU A 109 2.13 1.00 -7.61
C GLU A 109 2.72 2.35 -7.19
N LEU A 110 2.90 3.27 -8.15
CA LEU A 110 3.40 4.62 -7.88
C LEU A 110 2.55 5.33 -6.82
N TYR A 111 1.24 5.42 -7.04
CA TYR A 111 0.35 6.12 -6.12
C TYR A 111 0.19 5.40 -4.77
N LEU A 112 0.26 4.08 -4.76
CA LEU A 112 0.25 3.29 -3.54
C LEU A 112 1.52 3.54 -2.71
N THR A 113 2.67 3.62 -3.37
CA THR A 113 3.96 3.97 -2.74
C THR A 113 3.90 5.35 -2.10
N GLU A 114 3.37 6.36 -2.82
CA GLU A 114 3.16 7.71 -2.29
C GLU A 114 2.21 7.71 -1.08
N ALA A 115 1.14 6.90 -1.12
CA ALA A 115 0.23 6.76 0.00
C ALA A 115 0.93 6.19 1.24
N LEU A 116 1.76 5.16 1.08
CA LEU A 116 2.50 4.54 2.18
C LEU A 116 3.57 5.47 2.77
N GLN A 117 4.28 6.22 1.91
CA GLN A 117 5.25 7.23 2.34
C GLN A 117 4.56 8.36 3.10
N SER A 118 3.42 8.85 2.61
CA SER A 118 2.60 9.85 3.28
C SER A 118 2.12 9.36 4.64
N PHE A 119 1.71 8.09 4.75
CA PHE A 119 1.31 7.49 6.03
C PHE A 119 2.47 7.44 7.02
N SER A 120 3.64 7.03 6.56
CA SER A 120 4.86 7.00 7.39
C SER A 120 5.26 8.41 7.84
N GLY A 121 5.06 9.42 6.97
CA GLY A 121 5.25 10.84 7.28
C GLY A 121 4.13 11.49 8.11
N ARG A 122 3.13 10.72 8.55
CA ARG A 122 1.95 11.19 9.30
C ARG A 122 1.08 12.21 8.54
N CYS A 123 1.17 12.19 7.21
CA CYS A 123 0.36 13.02 6.32
C CYS A 123 -0.92 12.26 5.91
N TYR A 124 -1.81 11.99 6.86
CA TYR A 124 -2.94 11.06 6.68
C TYR A 124 -3.96 11.49 5.63
N LEU A 125 -4.16 12.78 5.45
CA LEU A 125 -4.98 13.30 4.35
C LEU A 125 -4.34 12.96 3.00
N ALA A 126 -3.03 13.22 2.83
CA ALA A 126 -2.30 12.88 1.61
C ALA A 126 -2.30 11.36 1.36
N THR A 127 -2.17 10.53 2.41
CA THR A 127 -2.33 9.08 2.34
C THR A 127 -3.65 8.69 1.69
N SER A 128 -4.76 9.22 2.20
CA SER A 128 -6.09 8.89 1.68
C SER A 128 -6.29 9.37 0.25
N VAL A 129 -5.75 10.54 -0.10
CA VAL A 129 -5.80 11.09 -1.45
C VAL A 129 -5.06 10.17 -2.43
N MET A 130 -3.79 9.84 -2.14
CA MET A 130 -2.98 9.01 -3.03
C MET A 130 -3.54 7.59 -3.15
N LEU A 131 -4.05 7.03 -2.05
CA LEU A 131 -4.73 5.74 -2.08
C LEU A 131 -5.97 5.75 -2.96
N GLY A 132 -6.72 6.84 -2.96
CA GLY A 132 -7.86 7.00 -3.86
C GLY A 132 -7.48 7.10 -5.31
N VAL A 133 -6.41 7.83 -5.63
CA VAL A 133 -5.89 7.90 -7.01
C VAL A 133 -5.41 6.52 -7.47
N ALA A 134 -4.74 5.74 -6.60
CA ALA A 134 -4.38 4.35 -6.88
C ALA A 134 -5.62 3.49 -7.17
N ALA A 135 -6.66 3.64 -6.35
CA ALA A 135 -7.93 2.93 -6.53
C ALA A 135 -8.65 3.33 -7.83
N GLU A 136 -8.67 4.62 -8.17
CA GLU A 136 -9.22 5.11 -9.44
C GLU A 136 -8.46 4.52 -10.64
N ARG A 137 -7.12 4.47 -10.58
CA ARG A 137 -6.32 3.87 -11.64
C ARG A 137 -6.60 2.38 -11.80
N ALA A 138 -6.65 1.63 -10.71
CA ALA A 138 -6.98 0.19 -10.74
C ALA A 138 -8.35 -0.07 -11.37
N PHE A 139 -9.34 0.76 -11.05
CA PHE A 139 -10.64 0.67 -11.72
C PHE A 139 -10.56 0.99 -13.22
N LEU A 140 -9.82 2.03 -13.64
CA LEU A 140 -9.68 2.37 -15.03
C LEU A 140 -9.06 1.23 -15.84
N VAL A 141 -8.04 0.56 -15.31
CA VAL A 141 -7.44 -0.64 -15.92
C VAL A 141 -8.49 -1.74 -16.10
N MET A 142 -9.27 -2.01 -15.05
CA MET A 142 -10.36 -2.98 -15.11
C MET A 142 -11.44 -2.57 -16.13
N ALA A 143 -11.87 -1.30 -16.12
CA ALA A 143 -12.88 -0.80 -17.03
C ALA A 143 -12.44 -0.83 -18.50
N GLN A 144 -11.17 -0.59 -18.78
CA GLN A 144 -10.57 -0.74 -20.10
C GLN A 144 -10.59 -2.20 -20.57
N SER A 145 -10.24 -3.14 -19.69
CA SER A 145 -10.33 -4.58 -19.99
C SER A 145 -11.78 -5.02 -20.27
N TYR A 146 -12.73 -4.51 -19.50
CA TYR A 146 -14.15 -4.75 -19.75
C TYR A 146 -14.59 -4.18 -21.10
N ALA A 147 -14.21 -2.94 -21.42
CA ALA A 147 -14.56 -2.28 -22.69
C ALA A 147 -13.95 -2.99 -23.91
N ALA A 148 -12.82 -3.65 -23.77
CA ALA A 148 -12.16 -4.44 -24.81
C ALA A 148 -12.69 -5.88 -24.90
N SER A 149 -13.61 -6.29 -24.03
CA SER A 149 -14.14 -7.64 -23.99
C SER A 149 -15.40 -7.80 -24.86
N ARG A 150 -15.82 -9.06 -25.10
CA ARG A 150 -17.13 -9.38 -25.72
C ARG A 150 -18.32 -9.38 -24.74
N MET A 151 -18.11 -8.84 -23.53
CA MET A 151 -19.18 -8.77 -22.54
C MET A 151 -20.29 -7.81 -22.98
N ALA A 152 -21.53 -8.13 -22.61
CA ALA A 152 -22.66 -7.27 -22.89
C ALA A 152 -22.45 -5.87 -22.30
N GLY A 153 -22.55 -4.82 -23.14
CA GLY A 153 -22.33 -3.44 -22.74
C GLY A 153 -20.86 -2.93 -22.81
N ALA A 154 -19.91 -3.77 -23.24
CA ALA A 154 -18.51 -3.39 -23.42
C ALA A 154 -18.31 -2.19 -24.36
N GLU A 155 -18.97 -2.21 -25.53
CA GLU A 155 -18.91 -1.09 -26.49
C GLU A 155 -19.44 0.23 -25.91
N ALA A 156 -20.51 0.16 -25.13
CA ALA A 156 -21.07 1.34 -24.48
C ALA A 156 -20.10 1.86 -23.38
N MET A 157 -19.36 0.98 -22.69
CA MET A 157 -18.32 1.37 -21.75
C MET A 157 -17.13 2.01 -22.46
N ALA A 158 -16.72 1.48 -23.62
CA ALA A 158 -15.69 2.10 -24.44
C ALA A 158 -16.04 3.54 -24.85
N LYS A 159 -17.29 3.79 -25.21
CA LYS A 159 -17.80 5.14 -25.50
C LYS A 159 -17.75 6.07 -24.27
N GLU A 160 -18.07 5.55 -23.10
CA GLU A 160 -17.98 6.34 -21.87
C GLU A 160 -16.51 6.70 -21.53
N LEU A 161 -15.59 5.75 -21.65
CA LEU A 161 -14.16 5.97 -21.42
C LEU A 161 -13.54 6.98 -22.41
N SER A 162 -14.05 7.07 -23.64
CA SER A 162 -13.55 8.00 -24.66
C SER A 162 -14.04 9.44 -24.50
N LYS A 163 -15.00 9.71 -23.61
CA LYS A 163 -15.53 11.05 -23.39
C LYS A 163 -14.47 11.95 -22.71
N PRO A 164 -14.17 13.14 -23.27
CA PRO A 164 -13.32 14.10 -22.59
C PRO A 164 -13.96 14.50 -21.24
N ARG A 165 -13.16 14.49 -20.18
CA ARG A 165 -13.57 14.80 -18.80
C ARG A 165 -14.59 13.81 -18.21
N SER A 166 -14.50 12.53 -18.54
CA SER A 166 -15.27 11.48 -17.86
C SER A 166 -15.03 11.57 -16.36
N ASN A 167 -16.10 11.79 -15.62
CA ASN A 167 -16.05 11.78 -14.17
C ASN A 167 -15.96 10.32 -13.71
N TYR A 168 -14.98 9.99 -12.89
CA TYR A 168 -14.76 8.65 -12.37
C TYR A 168 -16.04 8.03 -11.76
N PHE A 169 -16.79 8.79 -10.95
CA PHE A 169 -18.03 8.32 -10.35
C PHE A 169 -19.11 7.98 -11.43
N ALA A 170 -19.15 8.73 -12.51
CA ALA A 170 -20.03 8.42 -13.62
C ALA A 170 -19.61 7.11 -14.32
N LEU A 171 -18.31 6.91 -14.55
CA LEU A 171 -17.78 5.66 -15.10
C LEU A 171 -18.09 4.46 -14.20
N TRP A 172 -17.91 4.62 -12.89
CA TRP A 172 -18.25 3.59 -11.92
C TRP A 172 -19.74 3.25 -11.94
N THR A 173 -20.59 4.26 -11.93
CA THR A 173 -22.06 4.10 -11.99
C THR A 173 -22.48 3.37 -13.27
N GLU A 174 -21.89 3.75 -14.40
CA GLU A 174 -22.16 3.11 -15.68
C GLU A 174 -21.64 1.66 -15.75
N PHE A 175 -20.46 1.39 -15.21
CA PHE A 175 -19.94 0.03 -15.07
C PHE A 175 -20.88 -0.82 -14.20
N ARG A 176 -21.26 -0.32 -13.03
CA ARG A 176 -22.13 -1.03 -12.10
C ARG A 176 -23.49 -1.37 -12.71
N LYS A 177 -24.10 -0.43 -13.42
CA LYS A 177 -25.36 -0.62 -14.16
C LYS A 177 -25.28 -1.76 -15.17
N ARG A 178 -24.12 -1.92 -15.83
CA ARG A 178 -23.90 -2.95 -16.85
C ARG A 178 -23.56 -4.30 -16.26
N ILE A 179 -22.83 -4.32 -15.15
CA ILE A 179 -22.43 -5.58 -14.54
C ILE A 179 -23.54 -6.24 -13.73
N GLU A 180 -24.44 -5.47 -13.15
CA GLU A 180 -25.52 -5.98 -12.29
C GLU A 180 -26.39 -7.06 -12.97
N PRO A 181 -26.86 -6.91 -14.23
CA PRO A 181 -27.67 -7.94 -14.89
C PRO A 181 -26.93 -9.24 -15.19
N ILE A 182 -25.60 -9.18 -15.29
CA ILE A 182 -24.74 -10.33 -15.64
C ILE A 182 -23.94 -10.84 -14.44
N ARG A 183 -24.11 -10.25 -13.28
CA ARG A 183 -23.35 -10.57 -12.06
C ARG A 183 -23.35 -12.05 -11.71
N GLN A 184 -24.51 -12.71 -11.87
CA GLN A 184 -24.65 -14.15 -11.62
C GLN A 184 -23.92 -15.05 -12.62
N ARG A 185 -23.47 -14.48 -13.76
CA ARG A 185 -22.69 -15.20 -14.77
C ARG A 185 -21.18 -15.06 -14.57
N LEU A 186 -20.79 -14.19 -13.66
CA LEU A 186 -19.39 -14.03 -13.28
C LEU A 186 -19.01 -15.12 -12.27
N PRO A 187 -17.74 -15.52 -12.22
CA PRO A 187 -17.26 -16.45 -11.20
C PRO A 187 -17.61 -15.98 -9.80
N ASP A 188 -17.93 -16.95 -8.92
CA ASP A 188 -18.30 -16.68 -7.54
C ASP A 188 -17.26 -15.79 -6.81
N GLY A 189 -17.75 -14.82 -6.07
CA GLY A 189 -16.92 -13.88 -5.33
C GLY A 189 -16.20 -12.82 -6.16
N LEU A 190 -16.37 -12.81 -7.51
CA LEU A 190 -15.68 -11.83 -8.37
C LEU A 190 -16.38 -10.46 -8.39
N ALA A 191 -17.71 -10.45 -8.34
CA ALA A 191 -18.52 -9.23 -8.37
C ALA A 191 -19.64 -9.26 -7.33
N ASP A 192 -19.33 -9.69 -6.10
CA ASP A 192 -20.29 -9.65 -5.00
C ASP A 192 -20.65 -8.19 -4.64
N ALA A 193 -21.90 -7.99 -4.20
CA ALA A 193 -22.42 -6.64 -3.92
C ALA A 193 -21.62 -5.94 -2.82
N LEU A 194 -21.21 -6.67 -1.79
CA LEU A 194 -20.46 -6.11 -0.65
C LEU A 194 -19.10 -5.56 -1.12
N THR A 195 -18.39 -6.29 -1.98
CA THR A 195 -17.12 -5.84 -2.53
C THR A 195 -17.30 -4.62 -3.44
N LEU A 196 -18.32 -4.62 -4.29
CA LEU A 196 -18.60 -3.48 -5.16
C LEU A 196 -19.02 -2.23 -4.38
N ASP A 197 -19.72 -2.37 -3.26
CA ASP A 197 -20.11 -1.25 -2.41
C ASP A 197 -18.92 -0.71 -1.60
N ALA A 198 -18.07 -1.58 -1.05
CA ALA A 198 -16.83 -1.17 -0.38
C ALA A 198 -15.88 -0.40 -1.32
N ILE A 199 -15.84 -0.79 -2.59
CA ILE A 199 -15.13 -0.08 -3.65
C ILE A 199 -15.67 1.33 -3.84
N ALA A 200 -16.99 1.47 -4.01
CA ALA A 200 -17.63 2.76 -4.20
C ALA A 200 -17.36 3.70 -3.01
N ASP A 201 -17.37 3.16 -1.80
CA ASP A 201 -17.12 3.94 -0.59
C ASP A 201 -15.65 4.40 -0.49
N LEU A 202 -14.67 3.56 -0.80
CA LEU A 202 -13.27 3.95 -0.81
C LEU A 202 -13.02 5.09 -1.82
N ILE A 203 -13.59 4.98 -3.01
CA ILE A 203 -13.51 6.02 -4.05
C ILE A 203 -14.22 7.31 -3.62
N ARG A 204 -15.38 7.20 -3.01
CA ARG A 204 -16.17 8.34 -2.54
C ARG A 204 -15.46 9.10 -1.41
N LEU A 205 -14.82 8.37 -0.49
CA LEU A 205 -14.05 8.97 0.59
C LEU A 205 -12.93 9.85 0.06
N THR A 206 -12.18 9.37 -0.93
CA THR A 206 -11.07 10.13 -1.52
C THR A 206 -11.53 11.35 -2.30
N ARG A 207 -12.65 11.27 -2.99
CA ARG A 207 -13.18 12.39 -3.79
C ARG A 207 -13.75 13.53 -2.96
N ASN A 208 -14.49 13.19 -1.91
CA ASN A 208 -15.07 14.20 -1.02
C ASN A 208 -14.01 15.01 -0.29
N GLU A 209 -12.83 14.42 -0.04
CA GLU A 209 -11.73 15.08 0.65
C GLU A 209 -10.90 15.98 -0.30
N VAL A 210 -10.77 15.59 -1.59
CA VAL A 210 -9.91 16.29 -2.56
C VAL A 210 -10.66 17.37 -3.34
N GLY A 211 -11.93 17.12 -3.66
CA GLY A 211 -12.73 18.00 -4.51
C GLY A 211 -13.32 19.21 -3.80
N HIS A 212 -13.44 19.17 -2.50
CA HIS A 212 -14.00 20.25 -1.68
C HIS A 212 -13.18 20.40 -0.39
N PRO A 213 -12.45 21.51 -0.22
CA PRO A 213 -11.68 21.77 0.99
C PRO A 213 -12.64 22.03 2.16
N THR A 214 -13.21 20.97 2.70
CA THR A 214 -14.18 21.02 3.81
C THR A 214 -13.52 21.27 5.15
N GLY A 215 -12.18 21.21 5.21
CA GLY A 215 -11.42 21.30 6.46
C GLY A 215 -11.50 20.01 7.30
N ARG A 216 -12.07 18.94 6.76
CA ARG A 216 -12.13 17.64 7.44
C ARG A 216 -10.72 17.09 7.62
N GLN A 217 -10.40 16.69 8.84
CA GLN A 217 -9.15 16.02 9.15
C GLN A 217 -9.33 14.51 9.06
N ILE A 218 -8.33 13.84 8.50
CA ILE A 218 -8.23 12.38 8.52
C ILE A 218 -7.19 12.03 9.59
N ASP A 219 -7.58 11.22 10.54
CA ASP A 219 -6.70 10.73 11.59
C ASP A 219 -5.95 9.47 11.17
N GLU A 220 -5.01 9.03 12.00
CA GLU A 220 -4.20 7.84 11.76
C GLU A 220 -5.06 6.57 11.61
N ASP A 221 -6.06 6.41 12.46
CA ASP A 221 -6.88 5.19 12.48
C ASP A 221 -7.70 5.07 11.20
N THR A 222 -8.31 6.17 10.74
CA THR A 222 -9.02 6.22 9.47
C THR A 222 -8.10 5.89 8.28
N ALA A 223 -6.93 6.51 8.20
CA ALA A 223 -5.97 6.24 7.13
C ALA A 223 -5.47 4.79 7.17
N ARG A 224 -5.26 4.23 8.35
CA ARG A 224 -4.87 2.83 8.56
C ARG A 224 -5.96 1.87 8.07
N VAL A 225 -7.22 2.13 8.38
CA VAL A 225 -8.36 1.33 7.88
C VAL A 225 -8.38 1.34 6.36
N HIS A 226 -8.22 2.50 5.72
CA HIS A 226 -8.18 2.60 4.26
C HIS A 226 -7.05 1.75 3.66
N LEU A 227 -5.84 1.86 4.18
CA LEU A 227 -4.69 1.04 3.74
C LEU A 227 -4.90 -0.47 4.01
N THR A 228 -5.62 -0.83 5.07
CA THR A 228 -5.91 -2.23 5.38
C THR A 228 -6.89 -2.87 4.38
N ILE A 229 -7.83 -2.09 3.87
CA ILE A 229 -8.85 -2.55 2.92
C ILE A 229 -8.32 -2.55 1.47
N ALA A 230 -7.39 -1.65 1.15
CA ALA A 230 -6.90 -1.44 -0.21
C ALA A 230 -6.38 -2.70 -0.93
N PRO A 231 -5.62 -3.63 -0.31
CA PRO A 231 -5.17 -4.85 -0.98
C PRO A 231 -6.32 -5.72 -1.50
N MET A 232 -7.37 -5.86 -0.71
CA MET A 232 -8.56 -6.62 -1.12
C MET A 232 -9.22 -5.98 -2.35
N TYR A 233 -9.34 -4.67 -2.35
CA TYR A 233 -9.85 -3.90 -3.47
C TYR A 233 -8.98 -4.05 -4.73
N LEU A 234 -7.68 -3.79 -4.63
CA LEU A 234 -6.75 -3.85 -5.76
C LEU A 234 -6.73 -5.25 -6.39
N ARG A 235 -6.68 -6.29 -5.56
CA ARG A 235 -6.78 -7.68 -6.01
C ARG A 235 -8.08 -7.94 -6.77
N LYS A 236 -9.20 -7.42 -6.29
CA LYS A 236 -10.50 -7.60 -6.94
C LYS A 236 -10.56 -6.91 -8.30
N MET A 237 -10.04 -5.69 -8.42
CA MET A 237 -9.94 -4.98 -9.70
C MET A 237 -9.05 -5.73 -10.68
N HIS A 238 -7.91 -6.24 -10.23
CA HIS A 238 -7.03 -7.06 -11.04
C HIS A 238 -7.70 -8.35 -11.53
N GLN A 239 -8.38 -9.08 -10.63
CA GLN A 239 -9.10 -10.32 -10.99
C GLN A 239 -10.21 -10.07 -12.02
N LEU A 240 -10.96 -8.98 -11.87
CA LEU A 240 -11.96 -8.58 -12.85
C LEU A 240 -11.32 -8.22 -14.20
N ALA A 241 -10.23 -7.46 -14.20
CA ALA A 241 -9.50 -7.11 -15.41
C ALA A 241 -8.99 -8.37 -16.14
N ALA A 242 -8.38 -9.30 -15.41
CA ALA A 242 -7.90 -10.57 -15.95
C ALA A 242 -9.04 -11.43 -16.52
N HIS A 243 -10.19 -11.49 -15.83
CA HIS A 243 -11.36 -12.20 -16.32
C HIS A 243 -11.87 -11.62 -17.65
N PHE A 244 -11.99 -10.30 -17.77
CA PHE A 244 -12.44 -9.66 -19.01
C PHE A 244 -11.41 -9.79 -20.13
N ALA A 245 -10.13 -9.75 -19.83
CA ALA A 245 -9.07 -9.93 -20.82
C ALA A 245 -9.06 -11.34 -21.45
N GLN A 246 -9.59 -12.36 -20.76
CA GLN A 246 -9.75 -13.71 -21.30
C GLN A 246 -10.92 -13.83 -22.28
N MET A 247 -11.74 -12.79 -22.43
CA MET A 247 -12.89 -12.72 -23.31
C MET A 247 -12.74 -11.57 -24.33
N PRO A 248 -11.68 -11.57 -25.17
CA PRO A 248 -11.47 -10.45 -26.10
C PRO A 248 -12.63 -10.32 -27.08
N ALA A 249 -12.93 -9.09 -27.51
CA ALA A 249 -13.84 -8.86 -28.59
C ALA A 249 -13.36 -9.60 -29.85
N GLU A 250 -14.28 -10.17 -30.63
CA GLU A 250 -13.91 -10.73 -31.92
C GLU A 250 -13.34 -9.59 -32.77
N VAL A 251 -12.10 -9.72 -33.21
CA VAL A 251 -11.51 -8.81 -34.19
C VAL A 251 -12.27 -9.05 -35.48
N GLY A 252 -13.21 -8.15 -35.83
CA GLY A 252 -13.94 -8.22 -37.06
C GLY A 252 -12.96 -8.30 -38.23
N GLY A 253 -13.07 -9.40 -38.98
CA GLY A 253 -12.32 -9.62 -40.20
C GLY A 253 -12.77 -8.67 -41.32
#